data_d9bb694c1abe724e14ba58e7f79a7c90
#
_entry.id   d9bb694c1abe724e14ba58e7f79a7c90
#
_cell.length_a   1.000
_cell.length_b   1.000
_cell.length_c   1.000
_cell.angle_alpha   90.00
_cell.angle_beta   90.00
_cell.angle_gamma   90.00
#
_symmetry.space_group_name_H-M   'P 1'
#
loop_
_entity.id
_entity.type
_entity.pdbx_description
1 polymer ?
#
loop_
_entity_poly.entity_id
_entity_poly.type
_entity_poly.pdbx_seq_one_letter_code
_entity_poly.pdbx_strand_id
1 'polypeptide(L)'
;MQCLPFFVNLQQVNIKLNNMLNKKVEEAINAQINAELWSAYLYLSMAAYCHAQGQPGMAKWFEVQFREEQDHAKIFFNYVVSRDGVVTLKPIEAVPTTWEAMLDVFESTLAHEQKVTSLINNLYALATQELDFATQSMLKWFVDEQVEEEENAQNIIDNLRMIKDNGYGLYMLDK
;
A
#
# COMPACT_ATOMS: atom_id res chain seq x y z
N MET A 1 24.82 -55.36 -8.39
CA MET A 1 24.62 -53.90 -8.53
C MET A 1 23.22 -53.67 -9.06
N GLN A 2 22.24 -53.38 -8.17
CA GLN A 2 20.89 -53.06 -8.58
C GLN A 2 20.73 -51.54 -8.54
N CYS A 3 20.49 -50.94 -9.71
CA CYS A 3 20.06 -49.56 -9.82
C CYS A 3 18.62 -49.46 -9.34
N LEU A 4 18.39 -48.77 -8.24
CA LEU A 4 17.06 -48.34 -7.81
C LEU A 4 16.61 -47.17 -8.70
N PRO A 5 15.44 -47.23 -9.32
CA PRO A 5 14.92 -46.12 -10.09
C PRO A 5 14.47 -44.99 -9.15
N PHE A 6 14.92 -43.76 -9.42
CA PHE A 6 14.44 -42.53 -8.79
C PHE A 6 12.99 -42.33 -9.21
N PHE A 7 12.04 -42.85 -8.46
CA PHE A 7 10.63 -42.45 -8.59
C PHE A 7 10.45 -41.05 -7.97
N VAL A 8 10.60 -40.02 -8.78
CA VAL A 8 10.13 -38.69 -8.42
C VAL A 8 8.62 -38.79 -8.25
N ASN A 9 8.11 -38.57 -7.04
CA ASN A 9 6.70 -38.68 -6.73
C ASN A 9 5.94 -37.55 -7.42
N LEU A 10 5.32 -37.85 -8.57
CA LEU A 10 4.56 -36.92 -9.39
C LEU A 10 3.44 -36.18 -8.62
N GLN A 11 2.92 -36.77 -7.53
CA GLN A 11 1.97 -36.10 -6.64
C GLN A 11 2.62 -34.95 -5.87
N GLN A 12 3.86 -35.09 -5.40
CA GLN A 12 4.57 -34.02 -4.70
C GLN A 12 4.96 -32.89 -5.67
N VAL A 13 5.31 -33.21 -6.92
CA VAL A 13 5.59 -32.20 -7.95
C VAL A 13 4.32 -31.44 -8.32
N ASN A 14 3.17 -32.12 -8.47
CA ASN A 14 1.89 -31.47 -8.75
C ASN A 14 1.39 -30.59 -7.58
N ILE A 15 1.61 -31.00 -6.32
CA ILE A 15 1.26 -30.21 -5.15
C ILE A 15 2.14 -28.95 -5.07
N LYS A 16 3.41 -29.05 -5.42
CA LYS A 16 4.33 -27.90 -5.45
C LYS A 16 3.99 -26.92 -6.57
N LEU A 17 3.60 -27.40 -7.75
CA LEU A 17 3.15 -26.58 -8.88
C LEU A 17 1.83 -25.87 -8.59
N ASN A 18 0.90 -26.50 -7.85
CA ASN A 18 -0.38 -25.89 -7.45
C ASN A 18 -0.23 -24.83 -6.35
N ASN A 19 0.91 -24.76 -5.67
CA ASN A 19 1.14 -23.76 -4.61
C ASN A 19 2.00 -22.58 -5.07
N MET A 20 2.59 -22.63 -6.25
CA MET A 20 3.39 -21.54 -6.81
C MET A 20 2.49 -20.38 -7.22
N LEU A 21 2.91 -19.18 -6.88
CA LEU A 21 2.24 -17.95 -7.29
C LEU A 21 2.22 -17.83 -8.84
N ASN A 22 1.06 -17.54 -9.40
CA ASN A 22 0.94 -17.27 -10.84
C ASN A 22 1.84 -16.08 -11.22
N LYS A 23 2.59 -16.18 -12.32
CA LYS A 23 3.56 -15.17 -12.73
C LYS A 23 2.96 -13.79 -12.95
N LYS A 24 1.76 -13.69 -13.53
CA LYS A 24 1.08 -12.39 -13.71
C LYS A 24 0.70 -11.77 -12.37
N VAL A 25 0.20 -12.60 -11.44
CA VAL A 25 -0.15 -12.16 -10.08
C VAL A 25 1.12 -11.76 -9.31
N GLU A 26 2.22 -12.53 -9.43
CA GLU A 26 3.52 -12.22 -8.84
C GLU A 26 4.04 -10.86 -9.31
N GLU A 27 4.00 -10.60 -10.63
CA GLU A 27 4.44 -9.33 -11.21
C GLU A 27 3.58 -8.16 -10.72
N ALA A 28 2.27 -8.35 -10.63
CA ALA A 28 1.35 -7.33 -10.13
C ALA A 28 1.53 -7.05 -8.64
N ILE A 29 1.77 -8.09 -7.81
CA ILE A 29 2.07 -7.90 -6.37
C ILE A 29 3.44 -7.21 -6.20
N ASN A 30 4.45 -7.54 -7.00
CA ASN A 30 5.72 -6.82 -6.98
C ASN A 30 5.57 -5.34 -7.35
N ALA A 31 4.67 -5.01 -8.29
CA ALA A 31 4.34 -3.62 -8.59
C ALA A 31 3.65 -2.93 -7.41
N GLN A 32 2.76 -3.65 -6.69
CA GLN A 32 2.10 -3.12 -5.50
C GLN A 32 3.09 -2.88 -4.35
N ILE A 33 4.04 -3.80 -4.08
CA ILE A 33 5.12 -3.56 -3.11
C ILE A 33 5.83 -2.22 -3.39
N ASN A 34 6.10 -1.95 -4.66
CA ASN A 34 6.77 -0.71 -5.04
C ASN A 34 5.85 0.52 -4.88
N ALA A 35 4.54 0.36 -5.10
CA ALA A 35 3.55 1.42 -4.90
C ALA A 35 3.45 1.79 -3.41
N GLU A 36 3.35 0.80 -2.49
CA GLU A 36 3.30 1.05 -1.04
C GLU A 36 4.59 1.73 -0.53
N LEU A 37 5.76 1.31 -1.03
CA LEU A 37 7.02 1.97 -0.66
C LEU A 37 7.09 3.40 -1.19
N TRP A 38 6.49 3.69 -2.35
CA TRP A 38 6.36 5.05 -2.86
C TRP A 38 5.37 5.88 -2.01
N SER A 39 4.23 5.28 -1.59
CA SER A 39 3.28 5.90 -0.65
C SER A 39 3.96 6.27 0.66
N ALA A 40 4.72 5.34 1.24
CA ALA A 40 5.50 5.61 2.44
C ALA A 40 6.44 6.82 2.24
N TYR A 41 7.15 6.88 1.13
CA TYR A 41 8.07 7.98 0.85
C TYR A 41 7.33 9.31 0.64
N LEU A 42 6.14 9.28 0.01
CA LEU A 42 5.25 10.44 -0.12
C LEU A 42 4.83 10.96 1.26
N TYR A 43 4.36 10.09 2.14
CA TYR A 43 3.90 10.50 3.48
C TYR A 43 5.03 11.02 4.37
N LEU A 44 6.25 10.48 4.23
CA LEU A 44 7.41 11.06 4.89
C LEU A 44 7.72 12.48 4.38
N SER A 45 7.52 12.74 3.08
CA SER A 45 7.66 14.07 2.50
C SER A 45 6.60 15.04 3.01
N MET A 46 5.33 14.57 3.11
CA MET A 46 4.23 15.35 3.68
C MET A 46 4.46 15.67 5.16
N ALA A 47 4.97 14.71 5.96
CA ALA A 47 5.37 14.95 7.34
C ALA A 47 6.42 16.05 7.45
N ALA A 48 7.46 16.01 6.62
CA ALA A 48 8.50 17.04 6.60
C ALA A 48 7.94 18.42 6.26
N TYR A 49 7.02 18.50 5.30
CA TYR A 49 6.33 19.75 4.97
C TYR A 49 5.49 20.26 6.14
N CYS A 50 4.68 19.41 6.79
CA CYS A 50 3.87 19.79 7.95
C CYS A 50 4.72 20.30 9.12
N HIS A 51 5.86 19.66 9.40
CA HIS A 51 6.83 20.18 10.37
C HIS A 51 7.34 21.57 10.01
N ALA A 52 7.70 21.81 8.75
CA ALA A 52 8.16 23.10 8.30
C ALA A 52 7.10 24.21 8.39
N GLN A 53 5.81 23.84 8.30
CA GLN A 53 4.67 24.75 8.49
C GLN A 53 4.24 24.91 9.97
N GLY A 54 4.93 24.28 10.91
CA GLY A 54 4.60 24.39 12.33
C GLY A 54 3.34 23.62 12.76
N GLN A 55 3.01 22.54 12.04
CA GLN A 55 1.87 21.66 12.31
C GLN A 55 2.36 20.26 12.76
N PRO A 56 2.84 20.13 14.01
CA PRO A 56 3.45 18.87 14.48
C PRO A 56 2.45 17.71 14.65
N GLY A 57 1.16 18.00 14.90
CA GLY A 57 0.13 16.96 14.99
C GLY A 57 -0.15 16.33 13.63
N MET A 58 -0.33 17.16 12.59
CA MET A 58 -0.49 16.68 11.21
C MET A 58 0.77 15.97 10.72
N ALA A 59 1.97 16.49 11.05
CA ALA A 59 3.21 15.80 10.76
C ALA A 59 3.26 14.42 11.41
N LYS A 60 2.78 14.31 12.66
CA LYS A 60 2.70 13.04 13.37
C LYS A 60 1.74 12.05 12.72
N TRP A 61 0.60 12.52 12.22
CA TRP A 61 -0.33 11.71 11.46
C TRP A 61 0.36 11.11 10.21
N PHE A 62 1.06 11.91 9.42
CA PHE A 62 1.82 11.42 8.26
C PHE A 62 2.99 10.50 8.63
N GLU A 63 3.63 10.68 9.80
CA GLU A 63 4.64 9.73 10.29
C GLU A 63 4.04 8.37 10.65
N VAL A 64 2.77 8.32 11.07
CA VAL A 64 2.04 7.06 11.29
C VAL A 64 1.77 6.43 9.94
N GLN A 65 1.17 7.15 9.00
CA GLN A 65 0.91 6.67 7.63
C GLN A 65 2.19 6.15 6.95
N PHE A 66 3.32 6.84 7.08
CA PHE A 66 4.61 6.36 6.58
C PHE A 66 4.96 4.95 7.08
N ARG A 67 4.66 4.62 8.34
CA ARG A 67 4.94 3.29 8.91
C ARG A 67 3.94 2.26 8.43
N GLU A 68 2.68 2.62 8.36
CA GLU A 68 1.60 1.75 7.88
C GLU A 68 1.86 1.32 6.44
N GLU A 69 2.28 2.22 5.56
CA GLU A 69 2.64 1.88 4.19
C GLU A 69 3.86 0.95 4.07
N GLN A 70 4.83 1.07 4.99
CA GLN A 70 5.94 0.11 5.08
C GLN A 70 5.44 -1.28 5.51
N ASP A 71 4.49 -1.34 6.43
CA ASP A 71 3.88 -2.58 6.88
C ASP A 71 3.03 -3.20 5.75
N HIS A 72 2.29 -2.41 4.96
CA HIS A 72 1.58 -2.85 3.77
C HIS A 72 2.53 -3.47 2.74
N ALA A 73 3.61 -2.77 2.39
CA ALA A 73 4.64 -3.31 1.51
C ALA A 73 5.21 -4.63 2.05
N LYS A 74 5.39 -4.74 3.37
CA LYS A 74 5.91 -5.94 4.03
C LYS A 74 4.92 -7.11 4.00
N ILE A 75 3.62 -6.85 4.09
CA ILE A 75 2.59 -7.88 3.94
C ILE A 75 2.67 -8.49 2.54
N PHE A 76 2.68 -7.68 1.48
CA PHE A 76 2.84 -8.14 0.10
C PHE A 76 4.16 -8.88 -0.13
N PHE A 77 5.26 -8.36 0.39
CA PHE A 77 6.58 -9.01 0.33
C PHE A 77 6.52 -10.42 0.92
N ASN A 78 6.03 -10.54 2.15
CA ASN A 78 5.94 -11.81 2.86
C ASN A 78 5.01 -12.79 2.13
N TYR A 79 3.92 -12.28 1.53
CA TYR A 79 3.01 -13.10 0.75
C TYR A 79 3.70 -13.70 -0.48
N VAL A 80 4.43 -12.91 -1.27
CA VAL A 80 5.19 -13.42 -2.43
C VAL A 80 6.16 -14.52 -1.99
N VAL A 81 6.93 -14.30 -0.90
CA VAL A 81 7.88 -15.28 -0.36
C VAL A 81 7.17 -16.55 0.10
N SER A 82 6.02 -16.43 0.79
CA SER A 82 5.25 -17.58 1.29
C SER A 82 4.65 -18.45 0.18
N ARG A 83 4.51 -17.88 -1.02
CA ARG A 83 3.98 -18.55 -2.21
C ARG A 83 5.10 -19.02 -3.18
N ASP A 84 6.33 -19.20 -2.68
CA ASP A 84 7.51 -19.57 -3.49
C ASP A 84 7.79 -18.63 -4.68
N GLY A 85 7.31 -17.37 -4.61
CA GLY A 85 7.52 -16.32 -5.60
C GLY A 85 8.84 -15.58 -5.40
N VAL A 86 9.19 -14.74 -6.38
CA VAL A 86 10.39 -13.91 -6.36
C VAL A 86 10.02 -12.44 -6.18
N VAL A 87 10.51 -11.82 -5.09
CA VAL A 87 10.37 -10.39 -4.89
C VAL A 87 11.38 -9.64 -5.74
N THR A 88 10.88 -8.66 -6.51
CA THR A 88 11.69 -7.80 -7.37
C THR A 88 11.37 -6.34 -7.06
N LEU A 89 12.31 -5.66 -6.39
CA LEU A 89 12.16 -4.25 -6.04
C LEU A 89 12.65 -3.37 -7.19
N LYS A 90 11.88 -2.32 -7.48
CA LYS A 90 12.21 -1.29 -8.47
C LYS A 90 12.65 -0.01 -7.77
N PRO A 91 13.30 0.94 -8.47
CA PRO A 91 13.55 2.27 -7.94
C PRO A 91 12.26 2.94 -7.46
N ILE A 92 12.36 3.68 -6.35
CA ILE A 92 11.27 4.54 -5.87
C ILE A 92 11.41 5.89 -6.58
N GLU A 93 10.36 6.28 -7.31
CA GLU A 93 10.31 7.55 -8.01
C GLU A 93 10.26 8.73 -7.03
N ALA A 94 10.64 9.91 -7.51
CA ALA A 94 10.56 11.14 -6.71
C ALA A 94 9.12 11.46 -6.31
N VAL A 95 8.97 12.04 -5.12
CA VAL A 95 7.68 12.48 -4.57
C VAL A 95 7.63 14.02 -4.52
N PRO A 96 6.43 14.63 -4.52
CA PRO A 96 6.26 16.04 -4.21
C PRO A 96 6.88 16.43 -2.87
N THR A 97 7.38 17.64 -2.75
CA THR A 97 8.02 18.16 -1.52
C THR A 97 7.41 19.47 -1.03
N THR A 98 6.49 20.06 -1.80
CA THR A 98 5.85 21.34 -1.48
C THR A 98 4.38 21.33 -1.88
N TRP A 99 3.56 22.01 -1.09
CA TRP A 99 2.14 22.25 -1.29
C TRP A 99 1.82 23.70 -0.98
N GLU A 100 0.68 24.23 -1.45
CA GLU A 100 0.31 25.63 -1.21
C GLU A 100 -0.28 25.84 0.19
N ALA A 101 -1.05 24.87 0.70
CA ALA A 101 -1.72 24.92 2.00
C ALA A 101 -1.88 23.52 2.61
N MET A 102 -2.23 23.45 3.91
CA MET A 102 -2.56 22.17 4.56
C MET A 102 -3.72 21.44 3.88
N LEU A 103 -4.70 22.17 3.37
CA LEU A 103 -5.80 21.56 2.63
C LEU A 103 -5.28 20.80 1.40
N ASP A 104 -4.34 21.38 0.64
CA ASP A 104 -3.80 20.75 -0.56
C ASP A 104 -2.99 19.48 -0.24
N VAL A 105 -2.34 19.44 0.94
CA VAL A 105 -1.65 18.22 1.39
C VAL A 105 -2.66 17.07 1.52
N PHE A 106 -3.78 17.30 2.22
CA PHE A 106 -4.79 16.27 2.45
C PHE A 106 -5.65 15.97 1.21
N GLU A 107 -5.90 16.95 0.33
CA GLU A 107 -6.53 16.68 -0.98
C GLU A 107 -5.61 15.84 -1.86
N SER A 108 -4.29 16.07 -1.81
CA SER A 108 -3.30 15.21 -2.48
C SER A 108 -3.26 13.81 -1.88
N THR A 109 -3.42 13.69 -0.56
CA THR A 109 -3.53 12.40 0.14
C THR A 109 -4.74 11.62 -0.35
N LEU A 110 -5.93 12.22 -0.34
CA LEU A 110 -7.15 11.57 -0.80
C LEU A 110 -7.04 11.11 -2.27
N ALA A 111 -6.51 11.98 -3.14
CA ALA A 111 -6.31 11.64 -4.54
C ALA A 111 -5.31 10.47 -4.70
N HIS A 112 -4.31 10.39 -3.82
CA HIS A 112 -3.36 9.28 -3.80
C HIS A 112 -4.05 7.99 -3.33
N GLU A 113 -4.82 8.02 -2.21
CA GLU A 113 -5.53 6.83 -1.72
C GLU A 113 -6.53 6.28 -2.74
N GLN A 114 -7.26 7.13 -3.45
CA GLN A 114 -8.13 6.71 -4.56
C GLN A 114 -7.37 6.01 -5.68
N LYS A 115 -6.13 6.43 -5.93
CA LYS A 115 -5.25 5.73 -6.87
C LYS A 115 -4.83 4.37 -6.32
N VAL A 116 -4.45 4.26 -5.05
CA VAL A 116 -4.08 3.00 -4.39
C VAL A 116 -5.28 2.05 -4.38
N THR A 117 -6.49 2.53 -4.05
CA THR A 117 -7.75 1.77 -4.16
C THR A 117 -7.91 1.16 -5.55
N SER A 118 -7.65 1.95 -6.60
CA SER A 118 -7.73 1.45 -7.99
C SER A 118 -6.69 0.36 -8.27
N LEU A 119 -5.47 0.47 -7.73
CA LEU A 119 -4.42 -0.54 -7.88
C LEU A 119 -4.81 -1.85 -7.16
N ILE A 120 -5.29 -1.78 -5.92
CA ILE A 120 -5.77 -2.92 -5.14
C ILE A 120 -6.95 -3.62 -5.85
N ASN A 121 -7.93 -2.85 -6.34
CA ASN A 121 -9.08 -3.40 -7.06
C ASN A 121 -8.66 -4.10 -8.36
N ASN A 122 -7.70 -3.54 -9.10
CA ASN A 122 -7.15 -4.16 -10.30
C ASN A 122 -6.41 -5.46 -9.97
N LEU A 123 -5.63 -5.49 -8.89
CA LEU A 123 -4.95 -6.69 -8.42
C LEU A 123 -5.94 -7.77 -7.98
N TYR A 124 -7.02 -7.38 -7.28
CA TYR A 124 -8.10 -8.30 -6.91
C TYR A 124 -8.80 -8.89 -8.14
N ALA A 125 -9.11 -8.05 -9.14
CA ALA A 125 -9.69 -8.50 -10.40
C ALA A 125 -8.77 -9.48 -11.15
N LEU A 126 -7.46 -9.19 -11.19
CA LEU A 126 -6.47 -10.10 -11.78
C LEU A 126 -6.44 -11.45 -11.05
N ALA A 127 -6.40 -11.45 -9.71
CA ALA A 127 -6.44 -12.68 -8.90
C ALA A 127 -7.71 -13.49 -9.18
N THR A 128 -8.84 -12.80 -9.42
CA THR A 128 -10.11 -13.43 -9.79
C THR A 128 -10.03 -14.09 -11.18
N GLN A 129 -9.47 -13.41 -12.17
CA GLN A 129 -9.29 -13.93 -13.53
C GLN A 129 -8.37 -15.15 -13.56
N GLU A 130 -7.31 -15.15 -12.77
CA GLU A 130 -6.35 -16.25 -12.68
C GLU A 130 -6.79 -17.35 -11.68
N LEU A 131 -8.00 -17.23 -11.09
CA LEU A 131 -8.58 -18.16 -10.10
C LEU A 131 -7.67 -18.38 -8.87
N ASP A 132 -6.88 -17.37 -8.50
CA ASP A 132 -6.01 -17.40 -7.32
C ASP A 132 -6.80 -16.96 -6.06
N PHE A 133 -7.57 -17.89 -5.51
CA PHE A 133 -8.40 -17.65 -4.32
C PHE A 133 -7.60 -17.28 -3.08
N ALA A 134 -6.34 -17.73 -2.97
CA ALA A 134 -5.48 -17.38 -1.86
C ALA A 134 -5.08 -15.90 -1.93
N THR A 135 -4.74 -15.40 -3.13
CA THR A 135 -4.46 -13.97 -3.35
C THR A 135 -5.72 -13.12 -3.11
N GLN A 136 -6.91 -13.55 -3.58
CA GLN A 136 -8.16 -12.85 -3.27
C GLN A 136 -8.40 -12.74 -1.75
N SER A 137 -8.18 -13.83 -1.02
CA SER A 137 -8.34 -13.85 0.44
C SER A 137 -7.39 -12.89 1.15
N MET A 138 -6.14 -12.82 0.71
CA MET A 138 -5.14 -11.88 1.24
C MET A 138 -5.53 -10.43 0.93
N LEU A 139 -5.97 -10.15 -0.30
CA LEU A 139 -6.34 -8.82 -0.75
C LEU A 139 -7.62 -8.27 -0.12
N LYS A 140 -8.49 -9.14 0.43
CA LYS A 140 -9.73 -8.70 1.04
C LYS A 140 -9.50 -7.66 2.15
N TRP A 141 -8.48 -7.87 2.97
CA TRP A 141 -8.11 -6.91 4.01
C TRP A 141 -7.73 -5.56 3.40
N PHE A 142 -6.94 -5.53 2.34
CA PHE A 142 -6.55 -4.29 1.66
C PHE A 142 -7.74 -3.56 1.01
N VAL A 143 -8.75 -4.30 0.52
CA VAL A 143 -9.99 -3.68 0.02
C VAL A 143 -10.76 -2.99 1.14
N ASP A 144 -10.85 -3.63 2.31
CA ASP A 144 -11.51 -3.04 3.48
C ASP A 144 -10.70 -1.84 4.02
N GLU A 145 -9.35 -1.93 4.06
CA GLU A 145 -8.42 -0.87 4.48
C GLU A 145 -8.54 0.38 3.61
N GLN A 146 -8.59 0.25 2.29
CA GLN A 146 -8.71 1.41 1.40
C GLN A 146 -9.99 2.21 1.62
N VAL A 147 -11.07 1.59 2.09
CA VAL A 147 -12.29 2.32 2.50
C VAL A 147 -12.00 3.22 3.70
N GLU A 148 -11.25 2.72 4.68
CA GLU A 148 -10.87 3.47 5.89
C GLU A 148 -9.88 4.59 5.55
N GLU A 149 -8.89 4.35 4.70
CA GLU A 149 -7.89 5.35 4.30
C GLU A 149 -8.52 6.55 3.57
N GLU A 150 -9.44 6.28 2.62
CA GLU A 150 -10.17 7.36 1.94
C GLU A 150 -11.08 8.14 2.92
N GLU A 151 -11.76 7.44 3.84
CA GLU A 151 -12.62 8.07 4.86
C GLU A 151 -11.80 8.94 5.81
N ASN A 152 -10.64 8.47 6.28
CA ASN A 152 -9.73 9.19 7.16
C ASN A 152 -9.23 10.48 6.51
N ALA A 153 -8.76 10.42 5.27
CA ALA A 153 -8.32 11.59 4.51
C ALA A 153 -9.48 12.57 4.29
N GLN A 154 -10.66 12.10 3.89
CA GLN A 154 -11.85 12.94 3.66
C GLN A 154 -12.30 13.65 4.93
N ASN A 155 -12.31 12.97 6.08
CA ASN A 155 -12.70 13.58 7.36
C ASN A 155 -11.79 14.75 7.74
N ILE A 156 -10.47 14.64 7.50
CA ILE A 156 -9.54 15.75 7.76
C ILE A 156 -9.76 16.90 6.77
N ILE A 157 -10.01 16.61 5.50
CA ILE A 157 -10.36 17.62 4.47
C ILE A 157 -11.61 18.39 4.89
N ASP A 158 -12.66 17.71 5.33
CA ASP A 158 -13.91 18.35 5.73
C ASP A 158 -13.71 19.26 6.94
N ASN A 159 -12.89 18.85 7.92
CA ASN A 159 -12.51 19.69 9.05
C ASN A 159 -11.71 20.92 8.59
N LEU A 160 -10.72 20.76 7.72
CA LEU A 160 -9.91 21.85 7.17
C LEU A 160 -10.79 22.85 6.40
N ARG A 161 -11.74 22.38 5.59
CA ARG A 161 -12.70 23.24 4.88
C ARG A 161 -13.65 23.98 5.82
N MET A 162 -14.04 23.35 6.93
CA MET A 162 -14.90 23.97 7.94
C MET A 162 -14.21 25.12 8.65
N ILE A 163 -12.95 24.94 9.05
CA ILE A 163 -12.17 25.97 9.77
C ILE A 163 -11.67 27.10 8.87
N LYS A 164 -11.56 26.87 7.55
CA LYS A 164 -11.02 27.82 6.57
C LYS A 164 -9.66 28.39 7.04
N ASP A 165 -9.48 29.72 6.90
CA ASP A 165 -8.27 30.44 7.29
C ASP A 165 -8.22 30.78 8.80
N ASN A 166 -9.00 30.11 9.63
CA ASN A 166 -9.00 30.35 11.07
C ASN A 166 -7.80 29.69 11.73
N GLY A 167 -6.77 30.48 12.05
CA GLY A 167 -5.54 29.99 12.68
C GLY A 167 -5.76 29.30 14.03
N TYR A 168 -6.76 29.70 14.83
CA TYR A 168 -7.10 28.99 16.06
C TYR A 168 -7.75 27.63 15.76
N GLY A 169 -8.63 27.56 14.76
CA GLY A 169 -9.21 26.32 14.28
C GLY A 169 -8.14 25.33 13.81
N LEU A 170 -7.18 25.81 13.02
CA LEU A 170 -6.04 24.98 12.56
C LEU A 170 -5.20 24.50 13.73
N TYR A 171 -4.88 25.38 14.69
CA TYR A 171 -4.16 24.99 15.91
C TYR A 171 -4.89 23.91 16.71
N MET A 172 -6.22 24.00 16.83
CA MET A 172 -7.03 23.02 17.54
C MET A 172 -7.11 21.67 16.80
N LEU A 173 -7.15 21.70 15.47
CA LEU A 173 -7.15 20.49 14.66
C LEU A 173 -5.81 19.76 14.68
N ASP A 174 -4.71 20.50 14.85
CA ASP A 174 -3.35 19.95 14.92
C ASP A 174 -3.01 19.33 16.30
N LYS A 175 -3.87 19.45 17.32
CA LYS A 175 -3.64 18.90 18.68
C LYS A 175 -4.06 17.44 18.79
#